data_a467f5751196eda481637d9ccbe14595
#
_entry.id   a467f5751196eda481637d9ccbe14595
#
_cell.length_a   1.000
_cell.length_b   1.000
_cell.length_c   1.000
_cell.angle_alpha   90.00
_cell.angle_beta   90.00
_cell.angle_gamma   90.00
#
_symmetry.space_group_name_H-M   'P 1'
#
loop_
_entity.id
_entity.type
_entity.pdbx_description
1 polymer ?
#
loop_
_entity_poly.entity_id
_entity_poly.type
_entity_poly.pdbx_seq_one_letter_code
_entity_poly.pdbx_strand_id
1 'polypeptide(L)'
;MITLENKTIGASFKYEDEQYNFNGNYTANESDKSLISLTISFNVGGAYKGNAFLEGSDLKYNFTNVKPAEVDSIIQHCETCVEELKAAINA
;
A
#
# COMPACT_ATOMS: atom_id res chain seq x y z
N MET A 1 0.75 -0.24 10.62
CA MET A 1 1.42 -1.53 10.81
C MET A 1 1.09 -2.47 9.67
N ILE A 2 2.11 -3.06 9.07
CA ILE A 2 1.93 -3.95 7.94
C ILE A 2 1.78 -5.39 8.42
N THR A 3 0.89 -6.14 7.79
CA THR A 3 0.75 -7.57 8.02
C THR A 3 0.77 -8.27 6.66
N LEU A 4 1.72 -9.18 6.48
CA LEU A 4 1.80 -10.00 5.28
C LEU A 4 1.00 -11.28 5.52
N GLU A 5 0.07 -11.55 4.63
CA GLU A 5 -0.75 -12.76 4.73
C GLU A 5 0.00 -13.98 4.21
N ASN A 6 1.02 -13.74 3.40
CA ASN A 6 1.84 -14.80 2.82
C ASN A 6 3.22 -14.22 2.54
N LYS A 7 4.28 -14.94 2.92
CA LYS A 7 5.65 -14.48 2.71
C LYS A 7 6.27 -14.94 1.41
N THR A 8 5.49 -15.48 0.50
CA THR A 8 5.99 -15.82 -0.83
C THR A 8 6.03 -14.58 -1.71
N ILE A 9 6.63 -14.69 -2.87
CA ILE A 9 6.91 -13.60 -3.80
C ILE A 9 5.66 -13.11 -4.47
N GLY A 10 4.66 -12.98 -4.30
CA GLY A 10 3.41 -12.48 -4.81
C GLY A 10 2.38 -12.76 -3.75
N ALA A 11 2.00 -11.77 -3.01
CA ALA A 11 1.17 -11.97 -1.85
C ALA A 11 0.29 -10.75 -1.58
N SER A 12 -0.68 -10.92 -0.69
CA SER A 12 -1.50 -9.83 -0.22
C SER A 12 -0.95 -9.27 1.09
N PHE A 13 -1.36 -8.08 1.43
CA PHE A 13 -0.94 -7.44 2.66
C PHE A 13 -2.05 -6.54 3.18
N LYS A 14 -1.94 -6.18 4.46
CA LYS A 14 -2.81 -5.21 5.11
C LYS A 14 -1.96 -4.20 5.86
N TYR A 15 -2.40 -2.95 5.82
CA TYR A 15 -1.83 -1.87 6.61
C TYR A 15 -2.94 -1.29 7.46
N GLU A 16 -2.73 -1.22 8.76
CA GLU A 16 -3.73 -0.68 9.68
C GLU A 16 -3.08 0.36 10.59
N ASP A 17 -3.68 1.54 10.65
CA ASP A 17 -3.23 2.62 11.53
C ASP A 17 -4.43 3.51 11.84
N GLU A 18 -4.97 3.39 13.05
CA GLU A 18 -6.17 4.11 13.47
C GLU A 18 -7.34 3.85 12.52
N GLN A 19 -7.84 4.90 11.85
CA GLN A 19 -8.94 4.77 10.90
C GLN A 19 -8.50 4.38 9.50
N TYR A 20 -7.19 4.34 9.24
CA TYR A 20 -6.64 4.03 7.92
C TYR A 20 -6.42 2.54 7.79
N ASN A 21 -7.18 1.93 6.87
CA ASN A 21 -7.07 0.49 6.60
C ASN A 21 -6.81 0.31 5.12
N PHE A 22 -5.56 0.06 4.78
CA PHE A 22 -5.17 -0.17 3.39
C PHE A 22 -4.89 -1.65 3.20
N ASN A 23 -5.26 -2.17 2.05
CA ASN A 23 -4.93 -3.55 1.70
C ASN A 23 -4.59 -3.61 0.22
N GLY A 24 -3.93 -4.68 -0.17
CA GLY A 24 -3.56 -4.83 -1.56
C GLY A 24 -2.72 -6.06 -1.81
N ASN A 25 -2.07 -6.05 -2.98
CA ASN A 25 -1.25 -7.14 -3.44
C ASN A 25 0.08 -6.60 -3.94
N TYR A 26 1.10 -7.42 -3.88
CA TYR A 26 2.42 -7.06 -4.39
C TYR A 26 3.09 -8.24 -5.05
N THR A 27 4.06 -7.95 -5.92
CA THR A 27 4.98 -8.93 -6.47
C THR A 27 6.39 -8.38 -6.30
N ALA A 28 7.29 -9.20 -5.80
CA ALA A 28 8.67 -8.80 -5.55
C ALA A 28 9.63 -9.66 -6.35
N ASN A 29 10.79 -9.10 -6.66
CA ASN A 29 11.85 -9.82 -7.32
C ASN A 29 12.47 -10.81 -6.32
N GLU A 30 12.64 -12.06 -6.74
CA GLU A 30 13.13 -13.12 -5.86
C GLU A 30 14.57 -12.90 -5.42
N SER A 31 15.40 -12.35 -6.29
CA SER A 31 16.82 -12.21 -5.98
C SER A 31 17.12 -11.03 -5.07
N ASP A 32 16.55 -9.86 -5.33
CA ASP A 32 16.90 -8.64 -4.60
C ASP A 32 15.75 -8.10 -3.73
N LYS A 33 14.60 -8.75 -3.75
CA LYS A 33 13.42 -8.37 -2.97
C LYS A 33 12.84 -7.01 -3.34
N SER A 34 13.17 -6.47 -4.50
CA SER A 34 12.59 -5.21 -4.95
C SER A 34 11.15 -5.42 -5.42
N LEU A 35 10.33 -4.40 -5.27
CA LEU A 35 8.95 -4.47 -5.71
C LEU A 35 8.87 -4.38 -7.24
N ILE A 36 8.18 -5.35 -7.84
CA ILE A 36 7.90 -5.38 -9.27
C ILE A 36 6.54 -4.75 -9.54
N SER A 37 5.55 -5.11 -8.73
CA SER A 37 4.21 -4.57 -8.85
C SER A 37 3.61 -4.36 -7.47
N LEU A 38 2.65 -3.44 -7.39
CA LEU A 38 2.00 -3.12 -6.13
C LEU A 38 0.65 -2.48 -6.46
N THR A 39 -0.38 -2.92 -5.75
CA THR A 39 -1.70 -2.32 -5.80
C THR A 39 -2.18 -2.15 -4.36
N ILE A 40 -2.64 -0.96 -4.02
CA ILE A 40 -3.12 -0.65 -2.67
C ILE A 40 -4.51 -0.05 -2.76
N SER A 41 -5.44 -0.57 -1.97
CA SER A 41 -6.78 0.01 -1.84
C SER A 41 -6.86 0.78 -0.54
N PHE A 42 -7.40 1.99 -0.59
CA PHE A 42 -7.50 2.88 0.58
C PHE A 42 -8.89 2.81 1.19
N ASN A 43 -8.95 2.50 2.48
CA ASN A 43 -10.17 2.59 3.26
C ASN A 43 -9.89 3.46 4.47
N VAL A 44 -10.72 4.46 4.68
CA VAL A 44 -10.57 5.39 5.80
C VAL A 44 -11.90 5.48 6.51
N GLY A 45 -11.91 5.12 7.80
CA GLY A 45 -13.14 5.14 8.58
C GLY A 45 -14.20 4.19 8.05
N GLY A 46 -13.81 3.11 7.39
CA GLY A 46 -14.72 2.14 6.83
C GLY A 46 -15.25 2.48 5.43
N ALA A 47 -14.80 3.59 4.84
CA ALA A 47 -15.23 4.01 3.51
C ALA A 47 -14.09 3.88 2.50
N TYR A 48 -14.40 3.38 1.31
CA TYR A 48 -13.42 3.28 0.24
C TYR A 48 -13.06 4.68 -0.28
N LYS A 49 -11.77 4.99 -0.33
CA LYS A 49 -11.29 6.33 -0.71
C LYS A 49 -10.41 6.33 -1.95
N GLY A 50 -10.24 5.20 -2.59
CA GLY A 50 -9.45 5.12 -3.81
C GLY A 50 -8.40 4.04 -3.75
N ASN A 51 -7.44 4.14 -4.67
CA ASN A 51 -6.35 3.16 -4.72
C ASN A 51 -5.08 3.80 -5.26
N ALA A 52 -4.00 3.05 -5.17
CA ALA A 52 -2.73 3.40 -5.77
C ALA A 52 -2.14 2.15 -6.40
N PHE A 53 -1.30 2.33 -7.41
CA PHE A 53 -0.58 1.23 -8.03
C PHE A 53 0.80 1.70 -8.47
N LEU A 54 1.73 0.75 -8.50
CA LEU A 54 3.10 1.02 -8.90
C LEU A 54 3.20 0.91 -10.43
N GLU A 55 3.75 1.96 -11.03
CA GLU A 55 4.03 1.96 -12.47
C GLU A 55 5.48 2.38 -12.66
N GLY A 56 6.32 1.42 -13.01
CA GLY A 56 7.76 1.63 -13.03
C GLY A 56 8.28 1.87 -11.61
N SER A 57 8.86 3.01 -11.35
CA SER A 57 9.34 3.40 -10.02
C SER A 57 8.40 4.38 -9.33
N ASP A 58 7.30 4.76 -9.97
CA ASP A 58 6.38 5.76 -9.46
C ASP A 58 5.05 5.15 -9.01
N LEU A 59 4.49 5.70 -7.95
CA LEU A 59 3.14 5.35 -7.51
C LEU A 59 2.15 6.29 -8.16
N LYS A 60 1.11 5.72 -8.74
CA LYS A 60 -0.01 6.45 -9.31
C LYS A 60 -1.20 6.34 -8.37
N TYR A 61 -1.87 7.46 -8.12
CA TYR A 61 -2.98 7.53 -7.17
C TYR A 61 -4.29 7.82 -7.88
N ASN A 62 -5.35 7.16 -7.44
CA ASN A 62 -6.72 7.46 -7.85
C ASN A 62 -7.54 7.63 -6.58
N PHE A 63 -8.17 8.78 -6.43
CA PHE A 63 -8.98 9.08 -5.25
C PHE A 63 -10.46 9.11 -5.59
N THR A 64 -11.28 8.63 -4.67
CA THR A 64 -12.73 8.58 -4.81
C THR A 64 -13.35 9.18 -3.56
N ASN A 65 -14.21 10.18 -3.74
CA ASN A 65 -14.91 10.87 -2.63
C ASN A 65 -13.96 11.35 -1.54
N VAL A 66 -12.86 11.98 -1.96
CA VAL A 66 -11.84 12.48 -1.03
C VAL A 66 -11.74 13.98 -1.15
N LYS A 67 -11.75 14.66 -0.01
CA LYS A 67 -11.56 16.13 0.02
C LYS A 67 -10.07 16.44 -0.11
N PRO A 68 -9.71 17.61 -0.67
CA PRO A 68 -8.29 17.98 -0.81
C PRO A 68 -7.48 17.85 0.48
N ALA A 69 -8.08 18.15 1.63
CA ALA A 69 -7.38 18.05 2.90
C ALA A 69 -7.08 16.61 3.30
N GLU A 70 -7.86 15.64 2.81
CA GLU A 70 -7.66 14.23 3.11
C GLU A 70 -6.56 13.60 2.23
N VAL A 71 -6.33 14.16 1.05
CA VAL A 71 -5.37 13.61 0.08
C VAL A 71 -3.98 13.51 0.69
N ASP A 72 -3.50 14.57 1.34
CA ASP A 72 -2.17 14.57 1.93
C ASP A 72 -2.02 13.51 3.01
N SER A 73 -3.02 13.35 3.86
CA SER A 73 -3.00 12.32 4.91
C SER A 73 -2.95 10.92 4.32
N ILE A 74 -3.75 10.67 3.29
CA ILE A 74 -3.78 9.35 2.64
C ILE A 74 -2.44 9.07 1.97
N ILE A 75 -1.86 10.06 1.30
CA ILE A 75 -0.55 9.89 0.65
C ILE A 75 0.52 9.59 1.68
N GLN A 76 0.54 10.29 2.81
CA GLN A 76 1.51 10.03 3.87
C GLN A 76 1.39 8.62 4.43
N HIS A 77 0.17 8.17 4.68
CA HIS A 77 -0.04 6.79 5.14
C HIS A 77 0.33 5.77 4.08
N CYS A 78 0.09 6.08 2.82
CA CYS A 78 0.48 5.22 1.71
C CYS A 78 2.00 5.09 1.63
N GLU A 79 2.72 6.18 1.78
CA GLU A 79 4.19 6.15 1.78
C GLU A 79 4.72 5.32 2.95
N THR A 80 4.15 5.48 4.14
CA THR A 80 4.51 4.68 5.30
C THR A 80 4.21 3.21 5.06
N CYS A 81 3.06 2.92 4.46
CA CYS A 81 2.66 1.57 4.09
C CYS A 81 3.71 0.92 3.17
N VAL A 82 4.13 1.63 2.14
CA VAL A 82 5.13 1.12 1.19
C VAL A 82 6.46 0.87 1.88
N GLU A 83 6.89 1.78 2.74
CA GLU A 83 8.15 1.59 3.49
C GLU A 83 8.09 0.38 4.40
N GLU A 84 7.00 0.21 5.14
CA GLU A 84 6.81 -0.94 6.02
C GLU A 84 6.74 -2.23 5.21
N LEU A 85 6.10 -2.20 4.06
CA LEU A 85 6.02 -3.36 3.17
C LEU A 85 7.40 -3.77 2.69
N LYS A 86 8.21 -2.82 2.23
CA LYS A 86 9.57 -3.12 1.78
C LYS A 86 10.41 -3.70 2.90
N ALA A 87 10.29 -3.17 4.11
CA ALA A 87 11.01 -3.69 5.26
C ALA A 87 10.55 -5.11 5.59
N ALA A 88 9.26 -5.39 5.51
CA ALA A 88 8.71 -6.71 5.80
C ALA A 88 9.16 -7.75 4.77
N ILE A 89 9.24 -7.37 3.50
CA ILE A 89 9.69 -8.26 2.42
C ILE A 89 11.16 -8.63 2.63
N ASN A 90 11.97 -7.70 3.13
CA ASN A 90 13.39 -7.90 3.33
C ASN A 90 13.75 -8.46 4.71
N ALA A 91 12.76 -8.70 5.53
CA ALA A 91 12.97 -9.24 6.89
C ALA A 91 13.40 -10.71 6.89
#